data_14c2cd1f08ed721712709ad4562ddb6d
#
_entry.id   14c2cd1f08ed721712709ad4562ddb6d
#
_cell.length_a   1.000
_cell.length_b   1.000
_cell.length_c   1.000
_cell.angle_alpha   90.00
_cell.angle_beta   90.00
_cell.angle_gamma   90.00
#
_symmetry.space_group_name_H-M   'P 1'
#
loop_
_entity.id
_entity.type
_entity.pdbx_description
1 polymer ?
#
loop_
_entity_poly.entity_id
_entity_poly.type
_entity_poly.pdbx_seq_one_letter_code
_entity_poly.pdbx_strand_id
1 'polypeptide(L)'
;MDSTCFRLHQLEAITNNFSEDQIVGRGGRGDVYKAVLNGEEIAVKRLHSMQGLDDKDFRNELRKLNKIRHKNIIRLIGYCHDTHKKCMEYEGELVLASIQERLLCFEYMQGGSLEK
;
A
#
# COMPACT_ATOMS: atom_id res chain seq x y z
N MET A 1 2.95 -11.08 16.09
CA MET A 1 3.59 -11.28 14.80
C MET A 1 4.06 -9.96 14.23
N ASP A 2 5.29 -9.92 13.85
CA ASP A 2 5.89 -8.69 13.37
C ASP A 2 5.62 -8.50 11.88
N SER A 3 5.27 -7.28 11.53
CA SER A 3 5.09 -6.91 10.14
C SER A 3 6.44 -6.58 9.51
N THR A 4 6.61 -6.96 8.27
CA THR A 4 7.82 -6.67 7.52
C THR A 4 7.74 -5.26 6.94
N CYS A 5 8.84 -4.53 7.04
CA CYS A 5 8.94 -3.23 6.38
C CYS A 5 9.54 -3.43 4.99
N PHE A 6 8.72 -3.19 3.97
CA PHE A 6 9.16 -3.32 2.58
C PHE A 6 9.66 -1.98 2.05
N ARG A 7 10.58 -2.06 1.09
CA ARG A 7 11.02 -0.88 0.36
C ARG A 7 10.12 -0.68 -0.85
N LEU A 8 9.94 0.57 -1.24
CA LEU A 8 9.07 0.89 -2.36
C LEU A 8 9.45 0.14 -3.63
N HIS A 9 10.75 0.05 -3.93
CA HIS A 9 11.19 -0.63 -5.15
C HIS A 9 10.81 -2.11 -5.17
N GLN A 10 10.72 -2.74 -4.01
CA GLN A 10 10.28 -4.14 -3.92
C GLN A 10 8.82 -4.28 -4.33
N LEU A 11 7.99 -3.34 -3.88
CA LEU A 11 6.57 -3.36 -4.20
C LEU A 11 6.31 -2.95 -5.64
N GLU A 12 7.11 -2.03 -6.17
CA GLU A 12 7.04 -1.69 -7.58
C GLU A 12 7.34 -2.89 -8.46
N ALA A 13 8.34 -3.68 -8.06
CA ALA A 13 8.73 -4.84 -8.84
C ALA A 13 7.63 -5.89 -8.93
N ILE A 14 6.98 -6.19 -7.80
CA ILE A 14 5.96 -7.26 -7.78
C ILE A 14 4.60 -6.81 -8.29
N THR A 15 4.39 -5.51 -8.43
CA THR A 15 3.15 -4.96 -8.98
C THR A 15 3.32 -4.48 -10.42
N ASN A 16 4.49 -4.74 -11.01
CA ASN A 16 4.82 -4.29 -12.36
C ASN A 16 4.62 -2.77 -12.48
N ASN A 17 5.23 -2.04 -11.54
CA ASN A 17 5.13 -0.60 -11.40
C ASN A 17 3.67 -0.14 -11.23
N PHE A 18 2.95 -0.84 -10.36
CA PHE A 18 1.56 -0.55 -10.05
C PHE A 18 0.70 -0.53 -11.31
N SER A 19 0.85 -1.60 -12.10
CA SER A 19 0.09 -1.76 -13.34
C SER A 19 -1.40 -1.85 -13.05
N GLU A 20 -2.20 -1.20 -13.88
CA GLU A 20 -3.65 -1.26 -13.76
C GLU A 20 -4.17 -2.68 -14.00
N ASP A 21 -3.43 -3.49 -14.75
CA ASP A 21 -3.82 -4.87 -15.00
C ASP A 21 -3.82 -5.71 -13.71
N GLN A 22 -3.13 -5.25 -12.68
CA GLN A 22 -3.04 -5.97 -11.42
C GLN A 22 -3.98 -5.45 -10.35
N ILE A 23 -4.77 -4.42 -10.67
CA ILE A 23 -5.72 -3.87 -9.71
C ILE A 23 -6.89 -4.83 -9.51
N VAL A 24 -7.16 -5.15 -8.26
CA VAL A 24 -8.30 -6.01 -7.89
C VAL A 24 -9.34 -5.26 -7.09
N GLY A 25 -9.06 -4.02 -6.70
CA GLY A 25 -10.03 -3.21 -5.98
C GLY A 25 -9.63 -1.76 -5.97
N ARG A 26 -10.62 -0.88 -5.97
CA ARG A 26 -10.42 0.56 -5.84
C ARG A 26 -11.31 1.08 -4.74
N GLY A 27 -10.76 1.91 -3.90
CA GLY A 27 -11.51 2.52 -2.82
C GLY A 27 -11.15 3.96 -2.63
N GLY A 28 -11.86 4.63 -1.74
CA GLY A 28 -11.62 6.04 -1.46
C GLY A 28 -10.26 6.30 -0.83
N ARG A 29 -9.68 5.29 -0.19
CA ARG A 29 -8.39 5.44 0.49
C ARG A 29 -7.21 4.92 -0.30
N GLY A 30 -7.44 4.09 -1.29
CA GLY A 30 -6.35 3.54 -2.07
C GLY A 30 -6.79 2.49 -3.05
N ASP A 31 -5.83 2.04 -3.85
CA ASP A 31 -6.05 0.99 -4.82
C ASP A 31 -5.34 -0.27 -4.34
N VAL A 32 -5.96 -1.42 -4.60
CA VAL A 32 -5.43 -2.71 -4.18
C VAL A 32 -4.95 -3.48 -5.40
N TYR A 33 -3.71 -3.95 -5.32
CA TYR A 33 -3.07 -4.70 -6.38
C TYR A 33 -2.85 -6.13 -5.93
N LYS A 34 -3.04 -7.06 -6.86
CA LYS A 34 -2.68 -8.45 -6.62
C LYS A 34 -1.24 -8.64 -7.07
N ALA A 35 -0.45 -9.31 -6.26
CA ALA A 35 0.96 -9.54 -6.56
C ALA A 35 1.38 -10.91 -6.04
N VAL A 36 2.56 -11.34 -6.46
CA VAL A 36 3.15 -12.59 -5.98
C VAL A 36 4.47 -12.27 -5.32
N LEU A 37 4.64 -12.68 -4.09
CA LEU A 37 5.87 -12.50 -3.34
C LEU A 37 6.32 -13.85 -2.83
N ASN A 38 7.52 -14.27 -3.25
CA ASN A 38 8.09 -15.56 -2.85
C ASN A 38 7.14 -16.73 -3.11
N GLY A 39 6.45 -16.68 -4.24
CA GLY A 39 5.54 -17.75 -4.64
C GLY A 39 4.16 -17.68 -4.05
N GLU A 40 3.90 -16.71 -3.19
CA GLU A 40 2.60 -16.57 -2.54
C GLU A 40 1.87 -15.33 -3.04
N GLU A 41 0.56 -15.47 -3.21
CA GLU A 41 -0.25 -14.33 -3.62
C GLU A 41 -0.49 -13.40 -2.45
N ILE A 42 -0.27 -12.11 -2.68
CA ILE A 42 -0.52 -11.08 -1.68
C ILE A 42 -1.31 -9.94 -2.31
N ALA A 43 -1.89 -9.12 -1.46
CA ALA A 43 -2.55 -7.89 -1.88
C ALA A 43 -1.74 -6.72 -1.38
N VAL A 44 -1.49 -5.77 -2.27
CA VAL A 44 -0.76 -4.55 -1.94
C VAL A 44 -1.72 -3.38 -2.06
N LYS A 45 -2.02 -2.73 -0.96
CA LYS A 45 -2.89 -1.56 -0.95
C LYS A 45 -2.03 -0.32 -0.94
N ARG A 46 -2.10 0.43 -2.03
CA ARG A 46 -1.38 1.70 -2.15
C ARG A 46 -2.32 2.81 -1.72
N LEU A 47 -2.01 3.43 -0.59
CA LEU A 47 -2.86 4.46 -0.03
C LEU A 47 -2.72 5.74 -0.83
N HIS A 48 -3.83 6.40 -1.08
CA HIS A 48 -3.80 7.68 -1.77
C HIS A 48 -3.13 8.71 -0.88
N SER A 49 -2.35 9.59 -1.50
CA SER A 49 -1.77 10.70 -0.80
C SER A 49 -2.89 11.65 -0.45
N MET A 50 -3.26 11.68 0.81
CA MET A 50 -4.35 12.52 1.27
C MET A 50 -3.81 13.64 2.12
N GLN A 51 -4.38 14.82 1.91
CA GLN A 51 -4.06 15.97 2.73
C GLN A 51 -4.50 15.67 4.16
N GLY A 52 -3.59 15.86 5.10
CA GLY A 52 -3.88 15.61 6.51
C GLY A 52 -3.52 14.23 7.01
N LEU A 53 -3.15 13.31 6.12
CA LEU A 53 -2.70 12.00 6.55
C LEU A 53 -1.21 12.09 6.88
N ASP A 54 -0.88 11.98 8.14
CA ASP A 54 0.51 12.05 8.59
C ASP A 54 1.01 10.69 9.08
N ASP A 55 2.26 10.64 9.52
CA ASP A 55 2.88 9.40 9.97
C ASP A 55 2.17 8.80 11.18
N LYS A 56 1.63 9.64 12.04
CA LYS A 56 0.90 9.18 13.21
C LYS A 56 -0.37 8.43 12.80
N ASP A 57 -1.09 8.98 11.83
CA ASP A 57 -2.31 8.35 11.34
C ASP A 57 -2.01 7.02 10.68
N PHE A 58 -0.92 6.96 9.91
CA PHE A 58 -0.50 5.73 9.28
C PHE A 58 -0.11 4.66 10.32
N ARG A 59 0.62 5.05 11.34
CA ARG A 59 0.99 4.14 12.42
C ARG A 59 -0.23 3.63 13.17
N ASN A 60 -1.22 4.49 13.37
CA ASN A 60 -2.46 4.09 14.03
C ASN A 60 -3.22 3.07 13.19
N GLU A 61 -3.25 3.23 11.88
CA GLU A 61 -3.87 2.26 10.98
C GLU A 61 -3.17 0.91 11.08
N LEU A 62 -1.83 0.92 11.07
CA LEU A 62 -1.06 -0.31 11.21
C LEU A 62 -1.33 -1.00 12.54
N ARG A 63 -1.41 -0.21 13.60
CA ARG A 63 -1.66 -0.75 14.94
C ARG A 63 -3.03 -1.40 15.02
N LYS A 64 -4.04 -0.76 14.45
CA LYS A 64 -5.39 -1.32 14.42
C LYS A 64 -5.43 -2.64 13.68
N LEU A 65 -4.79 -2.70 12.51
CA LEU A 65 -4.78 -3.90 11.69
C LEU A 65 -4.05 -5.05 12.37
N ASN A 66 -2.97 -4.75 13.07
CA ASN A 66 -2.21 -5.78 13.78
C ASN A 66 -2.96 -6.34 14.98
N LYS A 67 -3.85 -5.56 15.57
CA LYS A 67 -4.61 -5.99 16.75
C LYS A 67 -5.82 -6.84 16.40
N ILE A 68 -6.36 -6.63 15.21
CA ILE A 68 -7.56 -7.34 14.81
C ILE A 68 -7.18 -8.74 14.34
N ARG A 69 -7.61 -9.74 15.09
CA ARG A 69 -7.39 -11.13 14.75
C ARG A 69 -8.71 -11.85 14.68
N HIS A 70 -9.23 -11.92 13.50
CA HIS A 70 -10.49 -12.59 13.26
C HIS A 70 -10.29 -13.56 12.10
N LYS A 71 -10.93 -14.73 12.18
CA LYS A 71 -10.74 -15.76 11.16
C LYS A 71 -11.08 -15.32 9.75
N ASN A 72 -11.91 -14.30 9.62
CA ASN A 72 -12.32 -13.78 8.31
C ASN A 72 -11.58 -12.51 7.93
N ILE A 73 -10.62 -12.09 8.73
CA ILE A 73 -9.87 -10.87 8.46
C ILE A 73 -8.53 -11.23 7.84
N ILE A 74 -8.19 -10.52 6.79
CA ILE A 74 -6.95 -10.71 6.08
C ILE A 74 -5.78 -10.23 6.92
N ARG A 75 -4.77 -11.06 7.02
CA ARG A 75 -3.61 -10.76 7.85
C ARG A 75 -2.70 -9.74 7.17
N LEU A 76 -2.31 -8.73 7.92
CA LEU A 76 -1.31 -7.78 7.49
C LEU A 76 0.07 -8.46 7.58
N ILE A 77 0.79 -8.50 6.46
CA ILE A 77 2.12 -9.12 6.45
C ILE A 77 3.24 -8.10 6.39
N GLY A 78 2.93 -6.88 5.98
CA GLY A 78 3.95 -5.86 5.94
C GLY A 78 3.43 -4.51 5.49
N TYR A 79 4.32 -3.56 5.45
CA TYR A 79 3.99 -2.19 5.07
C TYR A 79 5.19 -1.53 4.42
N CYS A 80 4.93 -0.42 3.74
CA CYS A 80 5.97 0.40 3.16
C CYS A 80 5.63 1.86 3.42
N HIS A 81 6.61 2.62 3.87
CA HIS A 81 6.49 4.06 4.00
C HIS A 81 7.78 4.68 3.48
N ASP A 82 7.77 5.07 2.22
CA ASP A 82 8.93 5.65 1.56
C ASP A 82 8.62 7.02 1.02
N THR A 83 9.64 7.86 0.96
CA THR A 83 9.55 9.19 0.38
C THR A 83 10.45 9.23 -0.85
N HIS A 84 9.94 9.77 -1.95
CA HIS A 84 10.74 9.98 -3.14
C HIS A 84 10.50 11.35 -3.73
N LYS A 85 11.43 11.80 -4.55
CA LYS A 85 11.34 13.08 -5.21
C LYS A 85 10.73 12.89 -6.59
N LYS A 86 9.86 13.81 -6.96
CA LYS A 86 9.23 13.78 -8.27
C LYS A 86 9.22 15.19 -8.83
N CYS A 87 9.57 15.30 -10.11
CA CYS A 87 9.49 16.57 -10.79
C CYS A 87 8.05 16.79 -11.25
N MET A 88 7.47 17.89 -10.81
CA MET A 88 6.08 18.22 -11.11
C MET A 88 6.00 19.64 -11.66
N GLU A 89 4.95 19.91 -12.43
CA GLU A 89 4.70 21.26 -12.91
C GLU A 89 3.73 21.96 -11.98
N TYR A 90 4.09 23.14 -11.57
CA TYR A 90 3.27 23.97 -10.70
C TYR A 90 3.34 25.40 -11.20
N GLU A 91 2.20 25.94 -11.57
CA GLU A 91 2.09 27.30 -12.09
C GLU A 91 3.06 27.59 -13.23
N GLY A 92 3.21 26.61 -14.14
CA GLY A 92 4.06 26.76 -15.32
C GLY A 92 5.54 26.52 -15.06
N GLU A 93 5.92 26.17 -13.85
CA GLU A 93 7.30 25.92 -13.50
C GLU A 93 7.50 24.48 -13.03
N LEU A 94 8.68 23.94 -13.32
CA LEU A 94 9.03 22.61 -12.82
C LEU A 94 9.53 22.73 -11.39
N VAL A 95 8.92 22.00 -10.50
CA VAL A 95 9.29 21.96 -9.08
C VAL A 95 9.59 20.53 -8.68
N LEU A 96 10.49 20.38 -7.74
CA LEU A 96 10.84 19.07 -7.19
C LEU A 96 10.03 18.87 -5.91
N ALA A 97 9.09 17.94 -5.97
CA ALA A 97 8.19 17.67 -4.85
C ALA A 97 8.59 16.39 -4.14
N SER A 98 8.38 16.33 -2.83
CA SER A 98 8.56 15.12 -2.05
C SER A 98 7.22 14.40 -1.99
N ILE A 99 7.22 13.16 -2.47
CA ILE A 99 6.01 12.32 -2.48
C ILE A 99 6.20 11.23 -1.46
N GLN A 100 5.25 11.09 -0.55
CA GLN A 100 5.26 10.02 0.43
C GLN A 100 4.35 8.91 -0.05
N GLU A 101 4.92 7.71 -0.11
CA GLU A 101 4.16 6.52 -0.48
C GLU A 101 3.93 5.68 0.76
N ARG A 102 2.69 5.30 0.99
CA ARG A 102 2.31 4.46 2.10
C ARG A 102 1.53 3.29 1.56
N LEU A 103 2.02 2.10 1.84
CA LEU A 103 1.43 0.88 1.30
C LEU A 103 1.26 -0.15 2.42
N LEU A 104 0.22 -0.96 2.28
CA LEU A 104 -0.06 -2.04 3.20
C LEU A 104 -0.09 -3.34 2.41
N CYS A 105 0.56 -4.36 2.92
CA CYS A 105 0.62 -5.66 2.25
C CYS A 105 -0.12 -6.69 3.09
N PHE A 106 -1.04 -7.39 2.45
CA PHE A 106 -1.92 -8.37 3.11
C PHE A 106 -1.80 -9.72 2.43
N GLU A 107 -2.09 -10.75 3.20
CA GLU A 107 -2.31 -12.06 2.66
C GLU A 107 -3.51 -12.01 1.71
N TYR A 108 -3.36 -12.56 0.50
CA TYR A 108 -4.47 -12.58 -0.44
C TYR A 108 -5.25 -13.87 -0.23
N MET A 109 -6.47 -13.73 0.21
CA MET A 109 -7.31 -14.89 0.46
C MET A 109 -8.22 -15.12 -0.74
N GLN A 110 -8.09 -16.29 -1.33
CA GLN A 110 -8.89 -16.66 -2.47
C GLN A 110 -10.36 -16.70 -2.06
N GLY A 111 -11.19 -16.02 -2.83
CA GLY A 111 -12.59 -15.91 -2.50
C GLY A 111 -12.91 -14.84 -1.49
N GLY A 112 -11.90 -14.19 -0.92
CA GLY A 112 -12.07 -13.07 -0.03
C GLY A 112 -12.00 -11.76 -0.76
N SER A 113 -12.39 -10.69 -0.09
CA SER A 113 -12.34 -9.37 -0.68
C SER A 113 -11.79 -8.36 0.31
N LEU A 114 -10.83 -7.56 -0.14
CA LEU A 114 -10.29 -6.48 0.66
C LEU A 114 -11.21 -5.27 0.71
N GLU A 115 -12.23 -5.27 -0.10
CA GLU A 115 -13.17 -4.16 -0.16
C GLU A 115 -14.17 -4.16 0.98
N LYS A 116 -14.28 -5.25 1.66
CA LYS A 116 -15.23 -5.40 2.75
C LYS A 116 -14.71 -4.83 4.04
#